data_96ac6175316eae40cddfe4c5423fb889
#
_entry.id   96ac6175316eae40cddfe4c5423fb889
#
_cell.length_a   1.000
_cell.length_b   1.000
_cell.length_c   1.000
_cell.angle_alpha   90.00
_cell.angle_beta   90.00
_cell.angle_gamma   90.00
#
_symmetry.space_group_name_H-M   'P 1'
#
loop_
_entity.id
_entity.type
_entity.pdbx_description
1 polymer ?
#
loop_
_entity_poly.entity_id
_entity_poly.type
_entity_poly.pdbx_seq_one_letter_code
_entity_poly.pdbx_strand_id
1 'polypeptide(L)'
;MTSFIDRIIPAGPRPGPLPTGLYHYASKDDSARPFRLHLRVEPDGTSVMMVNASIVLHLNPTATEHALQFVQGASETAAAKAVASRYRVAREKALADQRALREQVIRLAVSPDVDPVMYLGMERTPVHTEQLSAPYRLDLALTYSADPDGAMDPEARRRVDRELSTDEWRAVMASAWRAGIPHVTFTGGEPMRREDLVELIRHGESLGQVTGVLTGGRRLAEVSNMKDLEQAGLDHILFVLDLVDPLSKAGLKNAVDSDVFTAVHLTLGLKNFKAAISELGHLASMGVPAVSLSASDNAPDTLMALGEARESAASLGLDLVWDLPVPYSAANPIDLEVEERTPGAGRSWLYVEPDGDVLPSQGLNEVLGNMLRDPWPTIWERARD
;
A
#
# COMPACT_ATOMS: atom_id res chain seq x y z
N MET A 1 37.13 9.96 -1.94
CA MET A 1 38.34 10.69 -1.46
C MET A 1 38.06 11.13 -0.04
N THR A 2 38.59 10.44 0.95
CA THR A 2 38.55 10.85 2.36
C THR A 2 39.35 12.14 2.50
N SER A 3 38.76 13.19 3.08
CA SER A 3 39.38 14.48 3.30
C SER A 3 40.65 14.32 4.16
N PHE A 4 41.68 15.10 3.89
CA PHE A 4 42.94 15.14 4.67
C PHE A 4 42.71 15.41 6.17
N ILE A 5 41.62 16.10 6.50
CA ILE A 5 41.20 16.43 7.86
C ILE A 5 40.74 15.16 8.64
N ASP A 6 40.14 14.18 7.97
CA ASP A 6 39.67 12.90 8.59
C ASP A 6 40.86 12.03 9.10
N ARG A 7 42.09 12.33 8.67
CA ARG A 7 43.30 11.58 9.09
C ARG A 7 43.98 12.13 10.35
N ILE A 8 43.64 13.35 10.76
CA ILE A 8 44.36 14.05 11.84
C ILE A 8 43.54 14.15 13.13
N ILE A 9 42.22 14.07 13.04
CA ILE A 9 41.32 14.06 14.20
C ILE A 9 40.95 12.63 14.51
N PRO A 10 41.25 12.07 15.71
CA PRO A 10 40.76 10.76 16.09
C PRO A 10 39.24 10.74 15.92
N ALA A 11 38.74 9.82 15.12
CA ALA A 11 37.32 9.62 15.02
C ALA A 11 36.80 9.31 16.42
N GLY A 12 36.04 10.23 17.03
CA GLY A 12 35.31 9.93 18.27
C GLY A 12 34.41 8.71 18.04
N PRO A 13 33.84 8.13 19.08
CA PRO A 13 33.00 6.97 18.95
C PRO A 13 31.96 7.26 17.86
N ARG A 14 31.88 6.37 16.86
CA ARG A 14 30.82 6.44 15.84
C ARG A 14 29.49 6.36 16.58
N PRO A 15 28.51 7.20 16.24
CA PRO A 15 27.19 7.08 16.82
C PRO A 15 26.72 5.64 16.62
N GLY A 16 26.14 5.03 17.64
CA GLY A 16 25.53 3.71 17.54
C GLY A 16 24.46 3.69 16.43
N PRO A 17 24.06 2.52 15.90
CA PRO A 17 23.02 2.45 14.89
C PRO A 17 21.73 3.08 15.41
N LEU A 18 20.90 3.62 14.49
CA LEU A 18 19.54 4.03 14.82
C LEU A 18 18.73 2.80 15.23
N PRO A 19 17.76 2.94 16.15
CA PRO A 19 16.87 1.84 16.49
C PRO A 19 16.09 1.42 15.24
N THR A 20 16.24 0.16 14.84
CA THR A 20 15.48 -0.42 13.74
C THR A 20 14.00 -0.59 14.13
N GLY A 21 13.11 -0.57 13.16
CA GLY A 21 11.69 -0.79 13.38
C GLY A 21 10.80 0.14 12.56
N LEU A 22 9.50 -0.02 12.73
CA LEU A 22 8.49 0.78 12.09
C LEU A 22 7.96 1.83 13.07
N TYR A 23 7.99 3.06 12.62
CA TYR A 23 7.48 4.23 13.34
C TYR A 23 6.37 4.87 12.49
N HIS A 24 5.35 5.42 13.14
CA HIS A 24 4.28 6.10 12.45
C HIS A 24 4.00 7.47 13.05
N TYR A 25 3.44 8.34 12.24
CA TYR A 25 2.96 9.67 12.60
C TYR A 25 1.65 9.94 11.86
N ALA A 26 0.64 10.38 12.58
CA ALA A 26 -0.57 10.94 12.02
C ALA A 26 -0.59 12.45 12.29
N SER A 27 -0.96 13.24 11.30
CA SER A 27 -1.16 14.67 11.50
C SER A 27 -2.34 14.89 12.46
N LYS A 28 -2.33 16.03 13.15
CA LYS A 28 -3.43 16.38 14.07
C LYS A 28 -4.72 16.63 13.30
N ASP A 29 -5.85 16.34 13.96
CA ASP A 29 -7.20 16.50 13.39
C ASP A 29 -7.53 17.92 12.93
N ASP A 30 -6.80 18.93 13.42
CA ASP A 30 -6.94 20.34 13.03
C ASP A 30 -6.19 20.72 11.74
N SER A 31 -5.50 19.79 11.11
CA SER A 31 -4.84 20.02 9.82
C SER A 31 -5.86 20.08 8.68
N ALA A 32 -5.65 21.00 7.73
CA ALA A 32 -6.55 21.19 6.58
C ALA A 32 -6.65 19.93 5.69
N ARG A 33 -5.63 19.09 5.70
CA ARG A 33 -5.59 17.76 5.06
C ARG A 33 -4.85 16.81 5.99
N PRO A 34 -5.54 15.87 6.63
CA PRO A 34 -4.91 14.82 7.43
C PRO A 34 -3.94 13.98 6.58
N PHE A 35 -2.83 13.56 7.17
CA PHE A 35 -1.87 12.69 6.50
C PHE A 35 -1.19 11.74 7.49
N ARG A 36 -0.69 10.64 6.97
CA ARG A 36 0.04 9.62 7.74
C ARG A 36 1.43 9.42 7.15
N LEU A 37 2.39 9.22 8.04
CA LEU A 37 3.77 8.87 7.69
C LEU A 37 4.12 7.55 8.37
N HIS A 38 4.77 6.66 7.63
CA HIS A 38 5.39 5.47 8.17
C HIS A 38 6.87 5.51 7.84
N LEU A 39 7.72 5.34 8.83
CA LEU A 39 9.17 5.31 8.69
C LEU A 39 9.67 3.96 9.15
N ARG A 40 10.17 3.15 8.24
CA ARG A 40 10.87 1.91 8.55
C ARG A 40 12.37 2.16 8.52
N VAL A 41 13.02 2.04 9.69
CA VAL A 41 14.47 2.17 9.83
C VAL A 41 15.11 0.80 9.62
N GLU A 42 15.99 0.72 8.62
CA GLU A 42 16.69 -0.50 8.21
C GLU A 42 17.95 -0.74 9.07
N PRO A 43 18.46 -2.00 9.13
CA PRO A 43 19.64 -2.32 9.94
C PRO A 43 20.92 -1.59 9.54
N ASP A 44 21.04 -1.14 8.30
CA ASP A 44 22.20 -0.38 7.79
C ASP A 44 22.14 1.11 8.12
N GLY A 45 21.05 1.56 8.75
CA GLY A 45 20.80 2.95 9.14
C GLY A 45 20.12 3.79 8.07
N THR A 46 19.82 3.23 6.92
CA THR A 46 18.91 3.84 5.92
C THR A 46 17.46 3.70 6.38
N SER A 47 16.53 4.27 5.67
CA SER A 47 15.11 4.05 5.94
C SER A 47 14.24 4.18 4.70
N VAL A 48 13.08 3.57 4.79
CA VAL A 48 11.97 3.76 3.86
C VAL A 48 10.91 4.60 4.56
N MET A 49 10.58 5.75 4.00
CA MET A 49 9.45 6.57 4.44
C MET A 49 8.30 6.43 3.45
N MET A 50 7.13 6.08 3.97
CA MET A 50 5.89 6.04 3.20
C MET A 50 4.99 7.20 3.62
N VAL A 51 4.52 7.97 2.63
CA VAL A 51 3.64 9.11 2.82
C VAL A 51 2.27 8.72 2.24
N ASN A 52 1.24 8.74 3.08
CA ASN A 52 -0.15 8.37 2.73
C ASN A 52 -0.27 7.02 1.99
N ALA A 53 0.61 6.05 2.32
CA ALA A 53 0.70 4.74 1.68
C ALA A 53 0.93 4.73 0.14
N SER A 54 1.12 5.88 -0.48
CA SER A 54 1.24 6.04 -1.93
C SER A 54 2.62 6.49 -2.40
N ILE A 55 3.34 7.28 -1.60
CA ILE A 55 4.66 7.79 -1.94
C ILE A 55 5.70 7.09 -1.09
N VAL A 56 6.69 6.47 -1.72
CA VAL A 56 7.80 5.78 -1.07
C VAL A 56 9.09 6.56 -1.31
N LEU A 57 9.76 6.94 -0.23
CA LEU A 57 11.03 7.67 -0.23
C LEU A 57 12.11 6.83 0.45
N HIS A 58 13.24 6.65 -0.23
CA HIS A 58 14.42 6.01 0.33
C HIS A 58 15.34 7.08 0.91
N LEU A 59 15.64 6.96 2.20
CA LEU A 59 16.39 7.97 2.94
C LEU A 59 17.77 7.44 3.34
N ASN A 60 18.80 8.23 3.09
CA ASN A 60 20.15 7.94 3.60
C ASN A 60 20.21 8.09 5.14
N PRO A 61 21.27 7.61 5.82
CA PRO A 61 21.32 7.59 7.28
C PRO A 61 21.11 8.96 7.95
N THR A 62 21.55 10.04 7.34
CA THR A 62 21.36 11.38 7.91
C THR A 62 19.92 11.84 7.77
N ALA A 63 19.32 11.65 6.61
CA ALA A 63 17.89 11.94 6.38
C ALA A 63 17.00 11.05 7.25
N THR A 64 17.39 9.77 7.47
CA THR A 64 16.71 8.85 8.40
C THR A 64 16.65 9.41 9.82
N GLU A 65 17.76 9.95 10.35
CA GLU A 65 17.74 10.57 11.68
C GLU A 65 16.77 11.75 11.75
N HIS A 66 16.83 12.65 10.75
CA HIS A 66 15.90 13.78 10.67
C HIS A 66 14.43 13.32 10.58
N ALA A 67 14.15 12.31 9.77
CA ALA A 67 12.84 11.73 9.59
C ALA A 67 12.32 11.07 10.88
N LEU A 68 13.20 10.32 11.57
CA LEU A 68 12.86 9.68 12.85
C LEU A 68 12.48 10.72 13.91
N GLN A 69 13.25 11.80 14.04
CA GLN A 69 12.93 12.90 14.94
C GLN A 69 11.59 13.56 14.59
N PHE A 70 11.28 13.70 13.30
CA PHE A 70 9.99 14.23 12.86
C PHE A 70 8.83 13.31 13.24
N VAL A 71 8.92 12.03 12.88
CA VAL A 71 7.86 11.04 13.15
C VAL A 71 7.64 10.86 14.66
N GLN A 72 8.68 11.00 15.47
CA GLN A 72 8.58 10.97 16.93
C GLN A 72 8.06 12.28 17.55
N GLY A 73 7.74 13.29 16.74
CA GLY A 73 7.17 14.54 17.22
C GLY A 73 8.16 15.49 17.90
N ALA A 74 9.47 15.29 17.69
CA ALA A 74 10.49 16.18 18.25
C ALA A 74 10.37 17.61 17.68
N SER A 75 10.65 18.61 18.50
CA SER A 75 10.76 19.98 18.00
C SER A 75 11.97 20.12 17.07
N GLU A 76 11.89 21.04 16.11
CA GLU A 76 13.00 21.28 15.15
C GLU A 76 14.34 21.53 15.85
N THR A 77 14.31 22.26 16.96
CA THR A 77 15.53 22.56 17.72
C THR A 77 16.08 21.35 18.47
N ALA A 78 15.21 20.47 18.97
CA ALA A 78 15.62 19.21 19.60
C ALA A 78 16.20 18.24 18.57
N ALA A 79 15.52 18.10 17.41
CA ALA A 79 15.97 17.30 16.29
C ALA A 79 17.35 17.77 15.78
N ALA A 80 17.51 19.07 15.54
CA ALA A 80 18.80 19.65 15.12
C ALA A 80 19.91 19.38 16.13
N LYS A 81 19.63 19.45 17.44
CA LYS A 81 20.61 19.12 18.48
C LYS A 81 21.02 17.64 18.42
N ALA A 82 20.07 16.73 18.27
CA ALA A 82 20.34 15.28 18.18
C ALA A 82 21.22 14.97 16.97
N VAL A 83 20.84 15.46 15.79
CA VAL A 83 21.60 15.26 14.53
C VAL A 83 22.99 15.88 14.62
N ALA A 84 23.11 17.13 15.11
CA ALA A 84 24.40 17.80 15.23
C ALA A 84 25.35 17.06 16.16
N SER A 85 24.86 16.48 17.26
CA SER A 85 25.69 15.69 18.18
C SER A 85 26.13 14.34 17.58
N ARG A 86 25.27 13.72 16.75
CA ARG A 86 25.56 12.42 16.14
C ARG A 86 26.52 12.52 14.94
N TYR A 87 26.28 13.47 14.06
CA TYR A 87 26.99 13.57 12.77
C TYR A 87 28.06 14.65 12.71
N ARG A 88 28.35 15.35 13.82
CA ARG A 88 29.36 16.43 13.91
C ARG A 88 29.16 17.54 12.87
N VAL A 89 27.93 17.91 12.61
CA VAL A 89 27.55 19.02 11.73
C VAL A 89 27.23 20.26 12.58
N ALA A 90 27.35 21.44 11.98
CA ALA A 90 26.92 22.66 12.65
C ALA A 90 25.43 22.62 12.96
N ARG A 91 25.04 23.10 14.15
CA ARG A 91 23.64 23.05 14.61
C ARG A 91 22.70 23.84 13.70
N GLU A 92 23.18 24.94 13.16
CA GLU A 92 22.45 25.80 12.21
C GLU A 92 22.16 25.05 10.93
N LYS A 93 23.13 24.27 10.42
CA LYS A 93 22.94 23.41 9.25
C LYS A 93 21.92 22.30 9.55
N ALA A 94 22.09 21.60 10.65
CA ALA A 94 21.15 20.54 11.06
C ALA A 94 19.72 21.08 11.23
N LEU A 95 19.55 22.31 11.71
CA LEU A 95 18.24 22.96 11.82
C LEU A 95 17.65 23.29 10.43
N ALA A 96 18.47 23.80 9.51
CA ALA A 96 18.03 24.06 8.14
C ALA A 96 17.63 22.78 7.42
N ASP A 97 18.42 21.71 7.54
CA ASP A 97 18.14 20.41 6.94
C ASP A 97 16.84 19.78 7.51
N GLN A 98 16.62 19.92 8.85
CA GLN A 98 15.38 19.45 9.50
C GLN A 98 14.13 20.17 8.98
N ARG A 99 14.22 21.49 8.80
CA ARG A 99 13.12 22.29 8.26
C ARG A 99 12.83 21.94 6.82
N ALA A 100 13.87 21.80 6.00
CA ALA A 100 13.74 21.44 4.59
C ALA A 100 13.08 20.07 4.43
N LEU A 101 13.54 19.03 5.15
CA LEU A 101 12.94 17.70 5.10
C LEU A 101 11.46 17.75 5.53
N ARG A 102 11.17 18.40 6.66
CA ARG A 102 9.81 18.52 7.17
C ARG A 102 8.87 19.22 6.17
N GLU A 103 9.31 20.34 5.59
CA GLU A 103 8.54 21.08 4.58
C GLU A 103 8.28 20.23 3.33
N GLN A 104 9.31 19.54 2.82
CA GLN A 104 9.21 18.66 1.67
C GLN A 104 8.23 17.51 1.91
N VAL A 105 8.33 16.82 3.05
CA VAL A 105 7.45 15.70 3.39
C VAL A 105 6.00 16.18 3.56
N ILE A 106 5.76 17.27 4.28
CA ILE A 106 4.41 17.83 4.46
C ILE A 106 3.83 18.24 3.09
N ARG A 107 4.60 18.88 2.23
CA ARG A 107 4.13 19.28 0.91
C ARG A 107 3.73 18.08 0.05
N LEU A 108 4.52 17.00 0.05
CA LEU A 108 4.15 15.75 -0.63
C LEU A 108 2.89 15.13 -0.03
N ALA A 109 2.69 15.25 1.28
CA ALA A 109 1.54 14.65 1.96
C ALA A 109 0.22 15.39 1.67
N VAL A 110 0.26 16.72 1.52
CA VAL A 110 -0.96 17.55 1.40
C VAL A 110 -1.27 18.01 -0.02
N SER A 111 -0.34 17.83 -0.96
CA SER A 111 -0.49 18.31 -2.35
C SER A 111 -0.52 17.13 -3.32
N PRO A 112 -1.70 16.65 -3.72
CA PRO A 112 -1.83 15.46 -4.58
C PRO A 112 -1.21 15.64 -5.97
N ASP A 113 -1.14 16.89 -6.46
CA ASP A 113 -0.65 17.21 -7.81
C ASP A 113 0.88 17.34 -7.91
N VAL A 114 1.60 17.11 -6.82
CA VAL A 114 3.07 17.21 -6.80
C VAL A 114 3.67 15.87 -7.18
N ASP A 115 4.29 15.78 -8.36
CA ASP A 115 5.12 14.63 -8.72
C ASP A 115 6.38 14.62 -7.81
N PRO A 116 6.55 13.58 -6.97
CA PRO A 116 7.68 13.49 -6.04
C PRO A 116 9.04 13.56 -6.73
N VAL A 117 9.16 12.98 -7.92
CA VAL A 117 10.40 12.92 -8.71
C VAL A 117 10.80 14.32 -9.16
N MET A 118 9.87 15.04 -9.76
CA MET A 118 10.10 16.42 -10.23
C MET A 118 10.35 17.38 -9.06
N TYR A 119 9.61 17.21 -7.96
CA TYR A 119 9.71 18.10 -6.80
C TYR A 119 10.98 17.90 -5.99
N LEU A 120 11.38 16.65 -5.76
CA LEU A 120 12.58 16.33 -5.00
C LEU A 120 13.85 16.32 -5.84
N GLY A 121 13.73 16.35 -7.18
CA GLY A 121 14.86 16.20 -8.10
C GLY A 121 15.58 14.85 -7.98
N MET A 122 14.84 13.82 -7.59
CA MET A 122 15.34 12.45 -7.41
C MET A 122 15.05 11.61 -8.66
N GLU A 123 15.88 10.61 -8.92
CA GLU A 123 15.57 9.59 -9.92
C GLU A 123 14.53 8.60 -9.37
N ARG A 124 13.61 8.15 -10.23
CA ARG A 124 12.71 7.04 -9.87
C ARG A 124 13.53 5.76 -9.78
N THR A 125 13.62 5.22 -8.58
CA THR A 125 14.15 3.87 -8.37
C THR A 125 12.95 2.93 -8.31
N PRO A 126 12.93 1.83 -9.11
CA PRO A 126 11.89 0.84 -8.97
C PRO A 126 11.86 0.29 -7.55
N VAL A 127 10.70 0.31 -6.90
CA VAL A 127 10.51 -0.07 -5.48
C VAL A 127 10.96 -1.50 -5.14
N HIS A 128 11.14 -2.35 -6.15
CA HIS A 128 11.53 -3.76 -5.98
C HIS A 128 13.03 -4.03 -6.16
N THR A 129 13.87 -3.02 -6.41
CA THR A 129 15.31 -3.20 -6.69
C THR A 129 16.18 -3.11 -5.45
N GLU A 130 15.69 -2.59 -4.33
CA GLU A 130 16.46 -2.46 -3.10
C GLU A 130 16.32 -3.67 -2.18
N GLN A 131 17.33 -3.88 -1.32
CA GLN A 131 17.29 -4.90 -0.28
C GLN A 131 16.42 -4.42 0.88
N LEU A 132 15.15 -4.77 0.84
CA LEU A 132 14.18 -4.43 1.89
C LEU A 132 14.25 -5.45 3.03
N SER A 133 13.97 -5.02 4.26
CA SER A 133 13.82 -5.90 5.43
C SER A 133 12.44 -6.56 5.51
N ALA A 134 11.45 -6.00 4.80
CA ALA A 134 10.09 -6.51 4.69
C ALA A 134 9.39 -5.89 3.45
N PRO A 135 8.28 -6.46 2.96
CA PRO A 135 7.48 -5.82 1.91
C PRO A 135 6.82 -4.53 2.42
N TYR A 136 6.25 -3.77 1.50
CA TYR A 136 5.48 -2.57 1.85
C TYR A 136 4.04 -2.90 2.27
N ARG A 137 3.48 -4.01 1.74
CA ARG A 137 2.08 -4.39 1.91
C ARG A 137 1.92 -5.89 2.05
N LEU A 138 0.90 -6.31 2.82
CA LEU A 138 0.32 -7.66 2.77
C LEU A 138 -1.11 -7.59 2.25
N ASP A 139 -1.43 -8.49 1.32
CA ASP A 139 -2.78 -8.71 0.84
C ASP A 139 -3.36 -9.90 1.61
N LEU A 140 -4.30 -9.64 2.51
CA LEU A 140 -4.87 -10.62 3.44
C LEU A 140 -6.18 -11.17 2.87
N ALA A 141 -6.15 -12.36 2.32
CA ALA A 141 -7.34 -13.06 1.88
C ALA A 141 -8.11 -13.58 3.09
N LEU A 142 -9.07 -12.81 3.58
CA LEU A 142 -9.80 -13.16 4.80
C LEU A 142 -10.69 -14.40 4.63
N THR A 143 -11.21 -14.62 3.43
CA THR A 143 -12.11 -15.70 3.08
C THR A 143 -12.03 -15.99 1.58
N TYR A 144 -12.31 -17.21 1.18
CA TYR A 144 -12.57 -17.55 -0.22
C TYR A 144 -14.05 -17.64 -0.55
N SER A 145 -14.93 -17.28 0.39
CA SER A 145 -16.36 -17.12 0.10
C SER A 145 -16.56 -15.87 -0.76
N ALA A 146 -17.12 -16.04 -1.96
CA ALA A 146 -17.47 -14.96 -2.86
C ALA A 146 -18.99 -14.67 -2.81
N ASP A 147 -19.41 -13.57 -3.40
CA ASP A 147 -20.81 -13.31 -3.69
C ASP A 147 -21.36 -14.38 -4.66
N PRO A 148 -22.67 -14.62 -4.66
CA PRO A 148 -23.27 -15.77 -5.36
C PRO A 148 -22.84 -15.94 -6.81
N ASP A 149 -22.54 -14.84 -7.48
CA ASP A 149 -22.17 -14.81 -8.90
C ASP A 149 -20.65 -14.69 -9.14
N GLY A 150 -19.85 -14.66 -8.07
CA GLY A 150 -18.38 -14.53 -8.14
C GLY A 150 -17.73 -15.87 -8.47
N ALA A 151 -17.00 -15.94 -9.58
CA ALA A 151 -16.14 -17.08 -9.88
C ALA A 151 -14.98 -17.10 -8.88
N MET A 152 -14.83 -18.20 -8.15
CA MET A 152 -13.69 -18.44 -7.29
C MET A 152 -12.84 -19.55 -7.88
N ASP A 153 -11.51 -19.40 -7.80
CA ASP A 153 -10.59 -20.47 -8.17
C ASP A 153 -10.87 -21.74 -7.32
N PRO A 154 -11.31 -22.85 -7.94
CA PRO A 154 -11.58 -24.09 -7.21
C PRO A 154 -10.31 -24.69 -6.57
N GLU A 155 -9.12 -24.40 -7.11
CA GLU A 155 -7.86 -24.92 -6.58
C GLU A 155 -7.46 -24.18 -5.30
N ALA A 156 -7.61 -22.89 -5.27
CA ALA A 156 -7.37 -22.08 -4.05
C ALA A 156 -8.25 -22.57 -2.89
N ARG A 157 -9.52 -22.88 -3.16
CA ARG A 157 -10.44 -23.48 -2.17
C ARG A 157 -10.00 -24.83 -1.63
N ARG A 158 -9.31 -25.64 -2.43
CA ARG A 158 -8.88 -27.00 -2.01
C ARG A 158 -7.66 -26.99 -1.12
N ARG A 159 -6.88 -25.90 -1.15
CA ARG A 159 -5.65 -25.76 -0.36
C ARG A 159 -5.92 -25.26 1.04
N VAL A 160 -6.99 -24.51 1.24
CA VAL A 160 -7.33 -23.90 2.53
C VAL A 160 -8.23 -24.85 3.31
N ASP A 161 -7.68 -25.46 4.34
CA ASP A 161 -8.42 -26.40 5.21
C ASP A 161 -9.42 -25.66 6.11
N ARG A 162 -9.08 -24.44 6.57
CA ARG A 162 -9.94 -23.60 7.40
C ARG A 162 -9.59 -22.12 7.24
N GLU A 163 -10.53 -21.26 7.51
CA GLU A 163 -10.29 -19.83 7.62
C GLU A 163 -9.83 -19.46 9.04
N LEU A 164 -8.95 -18.48 9.16
CA LEU A 164 -8.50 -17.95 10.44
C LEU A 164 -9.63 -17.24 11.18
N SER A 165 -9.65 -17.38 12.50
CA SER A 165 -10.50 -16.61 13.40
C SER A 165 -10.07 -15.15 13.46
N THR A 166 -10.92 -14.28 14.02
CA THR A 166 -10.64 -12.86 14.26
C THR A 166 -9.35 -12.67 15.07
N ASP A 167 -9.15 -13.43 16.13
CA ASP A 167 -7.97 -13.32 16.99
C ASP A 167 -6.68 -13.78 16.26
N GLU A 168 -6.78 -14.79 15.40
CA GLU A 168 -5.65 -15.23 14.58
C GLU A 168 -5.29 -14.16 13.54
N TRP A 169 -6.27 -13.52 12.88
CA TRP A 169 -6.03 -12.40 11.97
C TRP A 169 -5.41 -11.21 12.69
N ARG A 170 -5.86 -10.88 13.90
CA ARG A 170 -5.21 -9.85 14.73
C ARG A 170 -3.75 -10.19 15.02
N ALA A 171 -3.45 -11.47 15.31
CA ALA A 171 -2.07 -11.92 15.53
C ALA A 171 -1.21 -11.80 14.25
N VAL A 172 -1.77 -12.12 13.08
CA VAL A 172 -1.14 -11.92 11.76
C VAL A 172 -0.81 -10.44 11.54
N MET A 173 -1.80 -9.55 11.73
CA MET A 173 -1.63 -8.09 11.56
C MET A 173 -0.57 -7.53 12.52
N ALA A 174 -0.60 -7.93 13.79
CA ALA A 174 0.40 -7.54 14.78
C ALA A 174 1.80 -8.09 14.43
N SER A 175 1.91 -9.28 13.85
CA SER A 175 3.16 -9.84 13.35
C SER A 175 3.69 -9.06 12.16
N ALA A 176 2.83 -8.70 11.22
CA ALA A 176 3.15 -7.84 10.08
C ALA A 176 3.69 -6.47 10.53
N TRP A 177 3.02 -5.83 11.50
CA TRP A 177 3.49 -4.57 12.09
C TRP A 177 4.89 -4.68 12.68
N ARG A 178 5.14 -5.72 13.51
CA ARG A 178 6.47 -5.97 14.09
C ARG A 178 7.54 -6.26 13.04
N ALA A 179 7.16 -6.87 11.91
CA ALA A 179 8.04 -7.10 10.77
C ALA A 179 8.36 -5.81 9.99
N GLY A 180 7.68 -4.71 10.28
CA GLY A 180 7.88 -3.44 9.57
C GLY A 180 6.97 -3.25 8.37
N ILE A 181 5.83 -3.94 8.30
CA ILE A 181 4.85 -3.85 7.20
C ILE A 181 3.71 -2.91 7.62
N PRO A 182 3.65 -1.69 7.06
CA PRO A 182 2.71 -0.67 7.50
C PRO A 182 1.34 -0.75 6.86
N HIS A 183 1.17 -1.54 5.79
CA HIS A 183 -0.03 -1.55 4.98
C HIS A 183 -0.59 -2.97 4.83
N VAL A 184 -1.89 -3.11 5.05
CA VAL A 184 -2.62 -4.35 4.81
C VAL A 184 -3.85 -4.08 3.94
N THR A 185 -4.12 -4.96 2.97
CA THR A 185 -5.32 -4.91 2.15
C THR A 185 -6.14 -6.18 2.38
N PHE A 186 -7.35 -6.01 2.86
CA PHE A 186 -8.29 -7.13 3.03
C PHE A 186 -8.89 -7.52 1.68
N THR A 187 -8.73 -8.76 1.32
CA THR A 187 -9.09 -9.33 0.02
C THR A 187 -9.57 -10.78 0.17
N GLY A 188 -9.51 -11.56 -0.90
CA GLY A 188 -9.90 -12.95 -0.96
C GLY A 188 -11.07 -13.16 -1.92
N GLY A 189 -12.15 -13.80 -1.49
CA GLY A 189 -13.45 -13.84 -2.18
C GLY A 189 -14.11 -12.45 -2.10
N GLU A 190 -15.01 -12.30 -1.14
CA GLU A 190 -15.57 -11.00 -0.80
C GLU A 190 -15.35 -10.77 0.70
N PRO A 191 -14.40 -9.91 1.08
CA PRO A 191 -14.04 -9.71 2.48
C PRO A 191 -15.20 -9.15 3.31
N MET A 192 -16.12 -8.41 2.71
CA MET A 192 -17.28 -7.88 3.38
C MET A 192 -18.31 -8.98 3.79
N ARG A 193 -18.12 -10.23 3.38
CA ARG A 193 -18.91 -11.36 3.87
C ARG A 193 -18.55 -11.76 5.30
N ARG A 194 -17.37 -11.37 5.77
CA ARG A 194 -16.97 -11.59 7.16
C ARG A 194 -17.60 -10.56 8.07
N GLU A 195 -18.24 -11.02 9.13
CA GLU A 195 -18.90 -10.15 10.12
C GLU A 195 -17.88 -9.37 10.96
N ASP A 196 -16.65 -9.88 11.07
CA ASP A 196 -15.56 -9.30 11.86
C ASP A 196 -14.65 -8.31 11.08
N LEU A 197 -14.93 -8.04 9.79
CA LEU A 197 -14.11 -7.13 8.98
C LEU A 197 -13.95 -5.75 9.64
N VAL A 198 -15.02 -5.17 10.13
CA VAL A 198 -15.01 -3.86 10.82
C VAL A 198 -14.10 -3.87 12.05
N GLU A 199 -14.07 -4.97 12.78
CA GLU A 199 -13.23 -5.17 13.95
C GLU A 199 -11.74 -5.31 13.57
N LEU A 200 -11.44 -6.00 12.46
CA LEU A 200 -10.09 -6.11 11.93
C LEU A 200 -9.57 -4.76 11.44
N ILE A 201 -10.39 -3.94 10.79
CA ILE A 201 -10.03 -2.57 10.38
C ILE A 201 -9.67 -1.73 11.61
N ARG A 202 -10.51 -1.74 12.65
CA ARG A 202 -10.21 -1.03 13.92
C ARG A 202 -8.91 -1.52 14.56
N HIS A 203 -8.63 -2.81 14.47
CA HIS A 203 -7.37 -3.35 14.97
C HIS A 203 -6.18 -2.80 14.18
N GLY A 204 -6.25 -2.77 12.85
CA GLY A 204 -5.22 -2.16 12.00
C GLY A 204 -4.99 -0.68 12.34
N GLU A 205 -6.07 0.08 12.47
CA GLU A 205 -6.01 1.49 12.91
C GLU A 205 -5.33 1.63 14.28
N SER A 206 -5.66 0.78 15.25
CA SER A 206 -5.05 0.80 16.59
C SER A 206 -3.55 0.49 16.59
N LEU A 207 -3.05 -0.25 15.60
CA LEU A 207 -1.63 -0.51 15.37
C LEU A 207 -0.94 0.65 14.65
N GLY A 208 -1.71 1.51 13.96
CA GLY A 208 -1.21 2.55 13.06
C GLY A 208 -1.00 2.04 11.63
N GLN A 209 -1.51 0.86 11.27
CA GLN A 209 -1.47 0.35 9.89
C GLN A 209 -2.41 1.14 8.99
N VAL A 210 -2.02 1.29 7.73
CA VAL A 210 -2.95 1.66 6.66
C VAL A 210 -3.77 0.42 6.30
N THR A 211 -5.08 0.57 6.20
CA THR A 211 -5.99 -0.51 5.87
C THR A 211 -6.73 -0.25 4.57
N GLY A 212 -6.77 -1.24 3.70
CA GLY A 212 -7.52 -1.22 2.46
C GLY A 212 -8.51 -2.38 2.38
N VAL A 213 -9.56 -2.22 1.58
CA VAL A 213 -10.50 -3.30 1.25
C VAL A 213 -10.64 -3.40 -0.25
N LEU A 214 -10.50 -4.61 -0.78
CA LEU A 214 -10.83 -4.93 -2.16
C LEU A 214 -12.21 -5.61 -2.18
N THR A 215 -13.20 -5.01 -2.85
CA THR A 215 -14.59 -5.47 -2.81
C THR A 215 -15.34 -5.21 -4.11
N GLY A 216 -16.30 -6.09 -4.45
CA GLY A 216 -17.30 -5.86 -5.50
C GLY A 216 -18.39 -4.87 -5.09
N GLY A 217 -18.41 -4.45 -3.83
CA GLY A 217 -19.22 -3.35 -3.31
C GLY A 217 -20.71 -3.60 -3.16
N ARG A 218 -21.21 -4.81 -3.41
CA ARG A 218 -22.66 -5.10 -3.30
C ARG A 218 -23.22 -4.78 -1.91
N ARG A 219 -22.45 -5.06 -0.84
CA ARG A 219 -22.85 -4.76 0.53
C ARG A 219 -22.76 -3.29 0.87
N LEU A 220 -21.94 -2.52 0.15
CA LEU A 220 -21.86 -1.06 0.29
C LEU A 220 -23.10 -0.34 -0.27
N ALA A 221 -23.99 -1.03 -1.00
CA ALA A 221 -25.30 -0.48 -1.36
C ALA A 221 -26.13 -0.08 -0.13
N GLU A 222 -25.88 -0.72 1.02
CA GLU A 222 -26.40 -0.25 2.31
C GLU A 222 -25.45 0.78 2.91
N VAL A 223 -25.94 2.01 3.07
CA VAL A 223 -25.15 3.15 3.59
C VAL A 223 -24.55 2.89 4.96
N SER A 224 -25.24 2.10 5.82
CA SER A 224 -24.72 1.72 7.14
C SER A 224 -23.40 0.99 7.05
N ASN A 225 -23.24 0.06 6.10
CA ASN A 225 -22.00 -0.70 5.94
C ASN A 225 -20.83 0.21 5.57
N MET A 226 -21.04 1.20 4.69
CA MET A 226 -20.00 2.17 4.36
C MET A 226 -19.60 3.02 5.57
N LYS A 227 -20.57 3.49 6.33
CA LYS A 227 -20.31 4.27 7.55
C LYS A 227 -19.57 3.46 8.62
N ASP A 228 -19.87 2.17 8.76
CA ASP A 228 -19.18 1.31 9.72
C ASP A 228 -17.70 1.14 9.36
N LEU A 229 -17.37 1.00 8.05
CA LEU A 229 -15.98 0.94 7.56
C LEU A 229 -15.25 2.28 7.79
N GLU A 230 -15.89 3.39 7.45
CA GLU A 230 -15.34 4.74 7.64
C GLU A 230 -15.05 5.02 9.12
N GLN A 231 -16.02 4.74 10.01
CA GLN A 231 -15.88 4.90 11.47
C GLN A 231 -14.85 3.93 12.06
N ALA A 232 -14.58 2.81 11.42
CA ALA A 232 -13.52 1.88 11.81
C ALA A 232 -12.11 2.39 11.47
N GLY A 233 -11.99 3.41 10.63
CA GLY A 233 -10.72 3.99 10.19
C GLY A 233 -10.18 3.35 8.90
N LEU A 234 -11.07 2.86 8.01
CA LEU A 234 -10.65 2.38 6.70
C LEU A 234 -10.05 3.53 5.88
N ASP A 235 -8.83 3.32 5.35
CA ASP A 235 -8.12 4.34 4.59
C ASP A 235 -8.52 4.36 3.10
N HIS A 236 -8.69 3.17 2.48
CA HIS A 236 -9.01 3.12 1.06
C HIS A 236 -9.82 1.88 0.65
N ILE A 237 -10.51 2.02 -0.47
CA ILE A 237 -11.23 0.95 -1.15
C ILE A 237 -10.67 0.78 -2.57
N LEU A 238 -10.31 -0.45 -2.95
CA LEU A 238 -10.25 -0.85 -4.35
C LEU A 238 -11.59 -1.49 -4.71
N PHE A 239 -12.38 -0.77 -5.47
CA PHE A 239 -13.73 -1.14 -5.84
C PHE A 239 -13.74 -1.87 -7.19
N VAL A 240 -13.99 -3.17 -7.20
CA VAL A 240 -14.14 -3.95 -8.44
C VAL A 240 -15.55 -3.77 -8.99
N LEU A 241 -15.70 -2.87 -9.94
CA LEU A 241 -17.02 -2.49 -10.44
C LEU A 241 -17.60 -3.54 -11.40
N ASP A 242 -18.74 -4.09 -11.04
CA ASP A 242 -19.58 -4.83 -11.97
C ASP A 242 -20.49 -3.84 -12.74
N LEU A 243 -20.23 -3.71 -14.04
CA LEU A 243 -20.94 -2.77 -14.93
C LEU A 243 -22.43 -3.05 -15.07
N VAL A 244 -22.87 -4.28 -14.77
CA VAL A 244 -24.27 -4.69 -14.95
C VAL A 244 -25.02 -4.87 -13.62
N ASP A 245 -24.32 -4.94 -12.50
CA ASP A 245 -24.95 -5.12 -11.19
C ASP A 245 -25.41 -3.80 -10.57
N PRO A 246 -26.72 -3.59 -10.35
CA PRO A 246 -27.23 -2.37 -9.75
C PRO A 246 -26.80 -2.19 -8.29
N LEU A 247 -26.55 -3.28 -7.54
CA LEU A 247 -26.05 -3.18 -6.16
C LEU A 247 -24.58 -2.73 -6.13
N SER A 248 -23.74 -3.24 -7.04
CA SER A 248 -22.37 -2.77 -7.18
C SER A 248 -22.33 -1.25 -7.49
N LYS A 249 -23.16 -0.80 -8.43
CA LYS A 249 -23.26 0.65 -8.75
C LYS A 249 -23.76 1.50 -7.59
N ALA A 250 -24.73 1.02 -6.84
CA ALA A 250 -25.23 1.73 -5.66
C ALA A 250 -24.16 1.78 -4.55
N GLY A 251 -23.41 0.68 -4.37
CA GLY A 251 -22.28 0.61 -3.45
C GLY A 251 -21.15 1.56 -3.83
N LEU A 252 -20.81 1.65 -5.12
CA LEU A 252 -19.82 2.61 -5.62
C LEU A 252 -20.21 4.04 -5.28
N LYS A 253 -21.47 4.40 -5.51
CA LYS A 253 -21.96 5.74 -5.16
C LYS A 253 -21.74 6.04 -3.69
N ASN A 254 -22.09 5.14 -2.80
CA ASN A 254 -21.91 5.33 -1.35
C ASN A 254 -20.42 5.40 -0.95
N ALA A 255 -19.55 4.64 -1.63
CA ALA A 255 -18.11 4.71 -1.41
C ALA A 255 -17.53 6.06 -1.84
N VAL A 256 -17.92 6.57 -3.00
CA VAL A 256 -17.45 7.88 -3.52
C VAL A 256 -18.01 9.05 -2.70
N ASP A 257 -19.23 8.92 -2.17
CA ASP A 257 -19.86 9.94 -1.30
C ASP A 257 -19.25 9.97 0.13
N SER A 258 -18.35 9.04 0.48
CA SER A 258 -17.65 8.97 1.78
C SER A 258 -16.29 9.67 1.75
N ASP A 259 -15.66 9.82 2.92
CA ASP A 259 -14.29 10.36 3.04
C ASP A 259 -13.19 9.30 2.77
N VAL A 260 -13.58 8.04 2.45
CA VAL A 260 -12.63 6.95 2.16
C VAL A 260 -12.13 7.04 0.72
N PHE A 261 -10.81 7.04 0.53
CA PHE A 261 -10.23 7.06 -0.80
C PHE A 261 -10.68 5.83 -1.61
N THR A 262 -11.33 6.04 -2.76
CA THR A 262 -11.88 4.98 -3.58
C THR A 262 -11.25 4.97 -4.97
N ALA A 263 -10.48 3.92 -5.28
CA ALA A 263 -10.04 3.61 -6.64
C ALA A 263 -10.97 2.56 -7.26
N VAL A 264 -11.31 2.72 -8.53
CA VAL A 264 -12.25 1.81 -9.23
C VAL A 264 -11.50 0.93 -10.21
N HIS A 265 -11.69 -0.39 -10.07
CA HIS A 265 -11.17 -1.36 -11.03
C HIS A 265 -12.23 -1.74 -12.07
N LEU A 266 -11.81 -1.75 -13.35
CA LEU A 266 -12.61 -2.24 -14.47
C LEU A 266 -11.87 -3.33 -15.22
N THR A 267 -12.49 -4.51 -15.38
CA THR A 267 -12.00 -5.55 -16.28
C THR A 267 -12.62 -5.39 -17.66
N LEU A 268 -11.76 -5.19 -18.66
CA LEU A 268 -12.11 -4.88 -20.04
C LEU A 268 -12.06 -6.13 -20.91
N GLY A 269 -13.12 -6.36 -21.66
CA GLY A 269 -13.18 -7.34 -22.73
C GLY A 269 -13.90 -6.76 -23.95
N LEU A 270 -13.75 -7.36 -25.12
CA LEU A 270 -14.37 -6.85 -26.35
C LEU A 270 -15.91 -6.67 -26.22
N LYS A 271 -16.57 -7.53 -25.43
CA LYS A 271 -18.03 -7.48 -25.23
C LYS A 271 -18.49 -6.29 -24.39
N ASN A 272 -17.70 -5.84 -23.42
CA ASN A 272 -18.07 -4.75 -22.52
C ASN A 272 -17.31 -3.45 -22.78
N PHE A 273 -16.42 -3.41 -23.77
CA PHE A 273 -15.53 -2.27 -24.05
C PHE A 273 -16.27 -0.93 -24.14
N LYS A 274 -17.32 -0.85 -24.97
CA LYS A 274 -18.10 0.39 -25.10
C LYS A 274 -18.75 0.83 -23.79
N ALA A 275 -19.24 -0.11 -23.01
CA ALA A 275 -19.82 0.17 -21.70
C ALA A 275 -18.74 0.65 -20.72
N ALA A 276 -17.56 0.04 -20.72
CA ALA A 276 -16.43 0.45 -19.87
C ALA A 276 -15.91 1.86 -20.21
N ILE A 277 -15.76 2.19 -21.51
CA ILE A 277 -15.39 3.55 -21.93
C ILE A 277 -16.42 4.58 -21.49
N SER A 278 -17.72 4.28 -21.64
CA SER A 278 -18.79 5.16 -21.16
C SER A 278 -18.73 5.33 -19.63
N GLU A 279 -18.43 4.24 -18.92
CA GLU A 279 -18.32 4.26 -17.47
C GLU A 279 -17.16 5.11 -16.98
N LEU A 280 -15.99 5.11 -17.66
CA LEU A 280 -14.88 6.01 -17.32
C LEU A 280 -15.32 7.49 -17.29
N GLY A 281 -16.11 7.93 -18.26
CA GLY A 281 -16.68 9.29 -18.26
C GLY A 281 -17.62 9.53 -17.07
N HIS A 282 -18.39 8.51 -16.68
CA HIS A 282 -19.27 8.59 -15.52
C HIS A 282 -18.46 8.65 -14.21
N LEU A 283 -17.45 7.80 -14.05
CA LEU A 283 -16.54 7.80 -12.89
C LEU A 283 -15.85 9.15 -12.70
N ALA A 284 -15.34 9.75 -13.79
CA ALA A 284 -14.75 11.08 -13.76
C ALA A 284 -15.79 12.14 -13.30
N SER A 285 -17.03 12.07 -13.81
CA SER A 285 -18.11 12.99 -13.41
C SER A 285 -18.54 12.82 -11.95
N MET A 286 -18.38 11.63 -11.37
CA MET A 286 -18.64 11.35 -9.96
C MET A 286 -17.50 11.82 -9.04
N GLY A 287 -16.35 12.21 -9.59
CA GLY A 287 -15.19 12.64 -8.82
C GLY A 287 -14.33 11.47 -8.33
N VAL A 288 -14.41 10.28 -8.94
CA VAL A 288 -13.49 9.18 -8.69
C VAL A 288 -12.06 9.64 -8.99
N PRO A 289 -11.12 9.53 -8.04
CA PRO A 289 -9.77 10.07 -8.24
C PRO A 289 -8.90 9.15 -9.10
N ALA A 290 -9.11 7.83 -9.03
CA ALA A 290 -8.20 6.87 -9.65
C ALA A 290 -8.93 5.64 -10.17
N VAL A 291 -8.40 5.08 -11.26
CA VAL A 291 -8.90 3.84 -11.86
C VAL A 291 -7.78 2.83 -12.09
N SER A 292 -8.12 1.55 -11.96
CA SER A 292 -7.29 0.42 -12.34
C SER A 292 -7.97 -0.31 -13.50
N LEU A 293 -7.23 -0.62 -14.57
CA LEU A 293 -7.77 -1.24 -15.77
C LEU A 293 -7.04 -2.53 -16.09
N SER A 294 -7.78 -3.62 -16.31
CA SER A 294 -7.22 -4.90 -16.74
C SER A 294 -7.95 -5.44 -17.97
N ALA A 295 -7.30 -6.32 -18.71
CA ALA A 295 -7.93 -7.07 -19.79
C ALA A 295 -8.56 -8.36 -19.28
N SER A 296 -9.65 -8.80 -19.91
CA SER A 296 -10.31 -10.07 -19.57
C SER A 296 -9.59 -11.30 -20.13
N ASP A 297 -8.70 -11.08 -21.12
CA ASP A 297 -7.93 -12.11 -21.79
C ASP A 297 -6.72 -11.47 -22.51
N ASN A 298 -5.82 -12.33 -23.02
CA ASN A 298 -4.58 -11.91 -23.70
C ASN A 298 -4.72 -11.77 -25.23
N ALA A 299 -5.96 -11.70 -25.76
CA ALA A 299 -6.16 -11.53 -27.18
C ALA A 299 -5.65 -10.14 -27.65
N PRO A 300 -4.98 -10.06 -28.81
CA PRO A 300 -4.42 -8.77 -29.29
C PRO A 300 -5.45 -7.65 -29.36
N ASP A 301 -6.69 -7.96 -29.75
CA ASP A 301 -7.77 -6.96 -29.82
C ASP A 301 -8.21 -6.48 -28.43
N THR A 302 -8.20 -7.35 -27.42
CA THR A 302 -8.50 -6.98 -26.03
C THR A 302 -7.40 -6.11 -25.44
N LEU A 303 -6.13 -6.39 -25.76
CA LEU A 303 -4.99 -5.58 -25.35
C LEU A 303 -4.99 -4.20 -26.03
N MET A 304 -5.37 -4.12 -27.29
CA MET A 304 -5.57 -2.83 -27.97
C MET A 304 -6.68 -2.03 -27.30
N ALA A 305 -7.82 -2.66 -27.00
CA ALA A 305 -8.92 -2.03 -26.29
C ALA A 305 -8.51 -1.52 -24.90
N LEU A 306 -7.66 -2.26 -24.16
CA LEU A 306 -7.09 -1.82 -22.90
C LEU A 306 -6.23 -0.55 -23.08
N GLY A 307 -5.41 -0.48 -24.15
CA GLY A 307 -4.63 0.71 -24.49
C GLY A 307 -5.51 1.94 -24.72
N GLU A 308 -6.56 1.79 -25.53
CA GLU A 308 -7.53 2.87 -25.80
C GLU A 308 -8.26 3.34 -24.50
N ALA A 309 -8.59 2.40 -23.61
CA ALA A 309 -9.22 2.73 -22.33
C ALA A 309 -8.27 3.50 -21.39
N ARG A 310 -6.98 3.16 -21.40
CA ARG A 310 -5.94 3.89 -20.64
C ARG A 310 -5.79 5.33 -21.14
N GLU A 311 -5.75 5.54 -22.46
CA GLU A 311 -5.72 6.87 -23.05
C GLU A 311 -6.98 7.67 -22.72
N SER A 312 -8.15 7.02 -22.77
CA SER A 312 -9.43 7.63 -22.39
C SER A 312 -9.43 8.07 -20.93
N ALA A 313 -9.01 7.20 -19.99
CA ALA A 313 -8.93 7.53 -18.58
C ALA A 313 -7.99 8.73 -18.34
N ALA A 314 -6.81 8.74 -18.95
CA ALA A 314 -5.86 9.84 -18.85
C ALA A 314 -6.44 11.15 -19.38
N SER A 315 -7.18 11.11 -20.52
CA SER A 315 -7.83 12.29 -21.10
C SER A 315 -8.95 12.87 -20.23
N LEU A 316 -9.55 12.04 -19.37
CA LEU A 316 -10.59 12.42 -18.42
C LEU A 316 -10.01 12.89 -17.07
N GLY A 317 -8.66 12.88 -16.91
CA GLY A 317 -8.01 13.27 -15.67
C GLY A 317 -8.12 12.22 -14.55
N LEU A 318 -8.42 10.97 -14.89
CA LEU A 318 -8.41 9.86 -13.94
C LEU A 318 -6.97 9.34 -13.77
N ASP A 319 -6.49 9.25 -12.54
CA ASP A 319 -5.19 8.66 -12.27
C ASP A 319 -5.22 7.13 -12.53
N LEU A 320 -4.21 6.62 -13.24
CA LEU A 320 -4.08 5.18 -13.48
C LEU A 320 -3.27 4.54 -12.37
N VAL A 321 -3.85 3.57 -11.69
CA VAL A 321 -3.20 2.79 -10.63
C VAL A 321 -2.85 1.41 -11.15
N TRP A 322 -1.57 1.01 -11.01
CA TRP A 322 -1.01 -0.19 -11.61
C TRP A 322 -0.76 -1.32 -10.62
N ASP A 323 -0.42 -0.99 -9.37
CA ASP A 323 0.14 -1.93 -8.39
C ASP A 323 -0.92 -2.46 -7.40
N LEU A 324 -2.19 -2.44 -7.77
CA LEU A 324 -3.23 -2.97 -6.90
C LEU A 324 -3.46 -4.46 -7.19
N PRO A 325 -3.58 -5.30 -6.15
CA PRO A 325 -3.96 -6.69 -6.35
C PRO A 325 -5.39 -6.73 -6.87
N VAL A 326 -5.55 -7.18 -8.09
CA VAL A 326 -6.88 -7.44 -8.66
C VAL A 326 -7.09 -8.94 -8.70
N PRO A 327 -7.78 -9.51 -7.72
CA PRO A 327 -7.80 -10.94 -7.52
C PRO A 327 -8.56 -11.74 -8.60
N TYR A 328 -9.36 -11.14 -9.43
CA TYR A 328 -10.35 -11.90 -10.23
C TYR A 328 -10.42 -11.54 -11.70
N SER A 329 -9.48 -10.79 -12.25
CA SER A 329 -9.39 -10.74 -13.69
C SER A 329 -8.62 -11.97 -14.17
N ALA A 330 -9.19 -12.73 -15.10
CA ALA A 330 -8.49 -13.83 -15.78
C ALA A 330 -7.19 -13.36 -16.46
N ALA A 331 -6.99 -12.06 -16.51
CA ALA A 331 -5.81 -11.37 -16.96
C ALA A 331 -5.60 -10.14 -16.09
N ASN A 332 -4.93 -10.32 -14.96
CA ASN A 332 -4.36 -9.23 -14.18
C ASN A 332 -3.45 -8.43 -15.12
N PRO A 333 -3.46 -7.06 -15.13
CA PRO A 333 -2.50 -6.27 -15.92
C PRO A 333 -1.06 -6.70 -15.68
N ILE A 334 -0.83 -7.26 -14.53
CA ILE A 334 0.43 -7.80 -14.06
C ILE A 334 0.76 -9.14 -14.75
N ASP A 335 -0.22 -10.02 -14.99
CA ASP A 335 -0.01 -11.29 -15.69
C ASP A 335 0.17 -11.10 -17.21
N LEU A 336 -0.31 -9.97 -17.76
CA LEU A 336 -0.22 -9.68 -19.19
C LEU A 336 1.12 -9.13 -19.63
N GLU A 337 1.89 -8.54 -18.74
CA GLU A 337 3.20 -7.98 -19.06
C GLU A 337 4.34 -8.97 -18.83
N VAL A 338 4.09 -10.17 -18.27
CA VAL A 338 5.17 -11.04 -17.81
C VAL A 338 4.92 -12.51 -18.07
N GLU A 339 5.75 -13.10 -18.93
CA GLU A 339 6.09 -14.53 -18.89
C GLU A 339 6.96 -14.87 -17.63
N GLU A 340 7.32 -13.89 -16.83
CA GLU A 340 8.13 -13.96 -15.60
C GLU A 340 7.40 -13.25 -14.46
N ARG A 341 7.69 -13.62 -13.18
CA ARG A 341 7.09 -13.06 -11.95
C ARG A 341 6.83 -11.55 -12.05
N THR A 342 5.63 -11.13 -11.72
CA THR A 342 5.25 -9.72 -11.62
C THR A 342 6.33 -8.89 -10.95
N PRO A 343 6.75 -7.75 -11.53
CA PRO A 343 7.69 -6.85 -10.88
C PRO A 343 7.19 -6.45 -9.49
N GLY A 344 7.91 -6.86 -8.43
CA GLY A 344 7.54 -6.58 -7.04
C GLY A 344 6.79 -7.70 -6.31
N ALA A 345 6.19 -8.67 -6.99
CA ALA A 345 5.60 -9.86 -6.35
C ALA A 345 6.67 -10.63 -5.55
N GLY A 346 6.36 -10.97 -4.31
CA GLY A 346 7.31 -11.58 -3.40
C GLY A 346 8.36 -10.62 -2.82
N ARG A 347 8.39 -9.35 -3.25
CA ARG A 347 9.36 -8.34 -2.77
C ARG A 347 8.69 -7.09 -2.20
N SER A 348 7.79 -6.46 -2.97
CA SER A 348 7.08 -5.25 -2.54
C SER A 348 5.79 -5.56 -1.80
N TRP A 349 5.16 -6.69 -2.11
CA TRP A 349 3.99 -7.21 -1.41
C TRP A 349 4.02 -8.74 -1.36
N LEU A 350 3.27 -9.28 -0.42
CA LEU A 350 2.99 -10.71 -0.28
C LEU A 350 1.49 -10.93 -0.10
N TYR A 351 1.03 -12.11 -0.44
CA TYR A 351 -0.35 -12.55 -0.28
C TYR A 351 -0.46 -13.56 0.85
N VAL A 352 -1.46 -13.42 1.70
CA VAL A 352 -1.71 -14.34 2.82
C VAL A 352 -3.06 -15.02 2.61
N GLU A 353 -3.07 -16.34 2.50
CA GLU A 353 -4.27 -17.13 2.33
C GLU A 353 -5.14 -17.18 3.59
N PRO A 354 -6.42 -17.60 3.50
CA PRO A 354 -7.33 -17.58 4.64
C PRO A 354 -6.91 -18.46 5.82
N ASP A 355 -5.99 -19.40 5.65
CA ASP A 355 -5.39 -20.24 6.70
C ASP A 355 -4.02 -19.73 7.21
N GLY A 356 -3.59 -18.57 6.70
CA GLY A 356 -2.36 -17.91 7.10
C GLY A 356 -1.12 -18.30 6.29
N ASP A 357 -1.23 -19.15 5.27
CA ASP A 357 -0.13 -19.46 4.37
C ASP A 357 0.24 -18.24 3.51
N VAL A 358 1.53 -17.99 3.36
CA VAL A 358 2.07 -16.84 2.65
C VAL A 358 2.54 -17.24 1.26
N LEU A 359 2.10 -16.52 0.25
CA LEU A 359 2.46 -16.69 -1.15
C LEU A 359 3.18 -15.43 -1.68
N PRO A 360 4.01 -15.53 -2.73
CA PRO A 360 4.61 -14.35 -3.38
C PRO A 360 3.56 -13.39 -3.93
N SER A 361 2.49 -13.92 -4.50
CA SER A 361 1.31 -13.18 -4.95
C SER A 361 0.12 -14.13 -5.06
N GLN A 362 -1.07 -13.56 -5.23
CA GLN A 362 -2.24 -14.35 -5.57
C GLN A 362 -2.00 -15.14 -6.87
N GLY A 363 -2.44 -16.39 -6.89
CA GLY A 363 -2.32 -17.29 -8.05
C GLY A 363 -0.98 -18.00 -8.19
N LEU A 364 0.07 -17.59 -7.49
CA LEU A 364 1.32 -18.33 -7.39
C LEU A 364 1.26 -19.31 -6.21
N ASN A 365 1.14 -20.61 -6.52
CA ASN A 365 0.92 -21.68 -5.53
C ASN A 365 2.20 -22.12 -4.79
N GLU A 366 3.11 -21.19 -4.54
CA GLU A 366 4.36 -21.41 -3.81
C GLU A 366 4.21 -20.93 -2.37
N VAL A 367 4.10 -21.84 -1.42
CA VAL A 367 3.98 -21.48 0.00
C VAL A 367 5.34 -21.14 0.58
N LEU A 368 5.53 -19.87 0.93
CA LEU A 368 6.75 -19.34 1.57
C LEU A 368 6.82 -19.65 3.06
N GLY A 369 5.68 -19.91 3.69
CA GLY A 369 5.53 -20.21 5.11
C GLY A 369 4.14 -19.80 5.59
N ASN A 370 3.92 -19.79 6.92
CA ASN A 370 2.64 -19.47 7.52
C ASN A 370 2.80 -18.43 8.62
N MET A 371 2.01 -17.37 8.61
CA MET A 371 2.12 -16.23 9.52
C MET A 371 1.92 -16.56 11.00
N LEU A 372 1.25 -17.68 11.32
CA LEU A 372 1.01 -18.12 12.70
C LEU A 372 2.05 -19.13 13.20
N ARG A 373 2.70 -19.86 12.29
CA ARG A 373 3.56 -21.00 12.64
C ARG A 373 5.04 -20.72 12.45
N ASP A 374 5.38 -19.89 11.45
CA ASP A 374 6.76 -19.65 11.06
C ASP A 374 7.24 -18.26 11.51
N PRO A 375 8.52 -18.12 11.92
CA PRO A 375 9.12 -16.82 12.18
C PRO A 375 9.18 -15.98 10.91
N TRP A 376 8.83 -14.69 11.00
CA TRP A 376 8.88 -13.76 9.85
C TRP A 376 10.21 -13.80 9.07
N PRO A 377 11.39 -13.80 9.70
CA PRO A 377 12.66 -13.86 8.96
C PRO A 377 12.75 -15.05 8.00
N THR A 378 12.21 -16.23 8.39
CA THR A 378 12.22 -17.43 7.55
C THR A 378 11.30 -17.27 6.34
N ILE A 379 10.11 -16.68 6.52
CA ILE A 379 9.17 -16.39 5.42
C ILE A 379 9.83 -15.41 4.45
N TRP A 380 10.42 -14.35 5.00
CA TRP A 380 11.00 -13.28 4.20
C TRP A 380 12.26 -13.71 3.43
N GLU A 381 13.07 -14.57 4.00
CA GLU A 381 14.23 -15.16 3.32
C GLU A 381 13.79 -15.94 2.07
N ARG A 382 12.78 -16.81 2.20
CA ARG A 382 12.23 -17.58 1.07
C ARG A 382 11.56 -16.69 0.00
N ALA A 383 10.98 -15.58 0.39
CA ALA A 383 10.38 -14.63 -0.56
C ALA A 383 11.43 -13.93 -1.43
N ARG A 384 12.67 -13.79 -0.92
CA ARG A 384 13.78 -13.10 -1.58
C ARG A 384 14.61 -14.00 -2.50
N ASP A 385 14.58 -15.33 -2.28
CA ASP A 385 15.24 -16.33 -3.11
C ASP A 385 14.51 -16.51 -4.45
#